data_47e089da48ebd4578baa0cbd2f74df81
#
_entry.id   47e089da48ebd4578baa0cbd2f74df81
#
_cell.length_a   1.000
_cell.length_b   1.000
_cell.length_c   1.000
_cell.angle_alpha   90.00
_cell.angle_beta   90.00
_cell.angle_gamma   90.00
#
_symmetry.space_group_name_H-M   'P 1'
#
loop_
_entity.id
_entity.type
_entity.pdbx_description
1 polymer ?
#
loop_
_entity_poly.entity_id
_entity_poly.type
_entity_poly.pdbx_seq_one_letter_code
_entity_poly.pdbx_strand_id
1 'polypeptide(L)'
;MAKSFLAGKLPLAVRGGYDFVDVRDVARGILACSESGEPGKGYILSGHYVTIRKMLQLVGKTAKLKYRPICLPLGLAKLAAPYYERRSTKERKPLFFTPYSVSVLASNGRFSHTAASERFAYQPRPLEETLRDMTAWLLGQRRTDEV
;
A
#
# COMPACT_ATOMS: atom_id res chain seq x y z
N MET A 1 4.40 2.02 -6.92
CA MET A 1 3.63 0.86 -7.40
C MET A 1 2.33 1.28 -8.08
N ALA A 2 1.38 1.98 -7.43
CA ALA A 2 0.12 2.43 -8.04
C ALA A 2 0.32 3.29 -9.31
N LYS A 3 1.22 4.29 -9.29
CA LYS A 3 1.56 5.11 -10.47
C LYS A 3 2.05 4.26 -11.65
N SER A 4 2.91 3.28 -11.41
CA SER A 4 3.42 2.37 -12.47
C SER A 4 2.34 1.42 -13.00
N PHE A 5 1.43 0.97 -12.12
CA PHE A 5 0.29 0.16 -12.52
C PHE A 5 -0.67 0.96 -13.42
N LEU A 6 -1.03 2.18 -13.01
CA LEU A 6 -1.87 3.07 -13.81
C LEU A 6 -1.25 3.42 -15.17
N ALA A 7 0.09 3.46 -15.23
CA ALA A 7 0.83 3.66 -16.48
C ALA A 7 0.96 2.40 -17.35
N GLY A 8 0.42 1.23 -16.95
CA GLY A 8 0.61 -0.04 -17.64
C GLY A 8 2.03 -0.59 -17.58
N LYS A 9 2.89 -0.04 -16.71
CA LYS A 9 4.32 -0.38 -16.59
C LYS A 9 4.63 -1.36 -15.45
N LEU A 10 3.64 -2.03 -14.87
CA LEU A 10 3.80 -2.99 -13.79
C LEU A 10 3.46 -4.41 -14.28
N PRO A 11 4.38 -5.13 -14.95
CA PRO A 11 4.08 -6.45 -15.51
C PRO A 11 3.89 -7.53 -14.44
N LEU A 12 4.57 -7.37 -13.31
CA LEU A 12 4.63 -8.37 -12.24
C LEU A 12 4.26 -7.73 -10.89
N ALA A 13 3.55 -8.51 -10.07
CA ALA A 13 3.31 -8.23 -8.66
C ALA A 13 3.67 -9.47 -7.83
N VAL A 14 3.88 -9.34 -6.53
CA VAL A 14 4.16 -10.46 -5.63
C VAL A 14 2.94 -10.71 -4.76
N ARG A 15 2.65 -11.98 -4.46
CA ARG A 15 1.63 -12.36 -3.48
C ARG A 15 2.09 -11.89 -2.10
N GLY A 16 1.19 -11.29 -1.36
CA GLY A 16 1.42 -10.75 -0.04
C GLY A 16 0.56 -9.51 0.16
N GLY A 17 0.64 -8.87 1.31
CA GLY A 17 -0.15 -7.70 1.62
C GLY A 17 0.49 -6.86 2.70
N TYR A 18 -0.07 -5.68 2.88
CA TYR A 18 0.29 -4.72 3.92
C TYR A 18 -0.97 -4.22 4.60
N ASP A 19 -0.78 -3.68 5.78
CA ASP A 19 -1.77 -2.81 6.39
C ASP A 19 -1.69 -1.43 5.74
N PHE A 20 -2.80 -0.98 5.18
CA PHE A 20 -2.91 0.35 4.54
C PHE A 20 -3.83 1.22 5.36
N VAL A 21 -3.36 2.37 5.75
CA VAL A 21 -4.12 3.38 6.45
C VAL A 21 -4.15 4.68 5.65
N ASP A 22 -5.26 5.39 5.71
CA ASP A 22 -5.37 6.73 5.12
C ASP A 22 -4.67 7.75 6.02
N VAL A 23 -3.84 8.60 5.43
CA VAL A 23 -3.11 9.64 6.18
C VAL A 23 -4.06 10.59 6.91
N ARG A 24 -5.26 10.82 6.38
CA ARG A 24 -6.30 11.65 7.01
C ARG A 24 -6.84 11.01 8.29
N ASP A 25 -6.89 9.67 8.34
CA ASP A 25 -7.31 8.93 9.53
C ASP A 25 -6.20 8.92 10.58
N VAL A 26 -4.94 8.81 10.15
CA VAL A 26 -3.77 8.94 11.03
C VAL A 26 -3.75 10.33 11.67
N ALA A 27 -3.95 11.40 10.88
CA ALA A 27 -3.99 12.77 11.39
C ALA A 27 -5.10 12.96 12.43
N ARG A 28 -6.31 12.46 12.16
CA ARG A 28 -7.43 12.50 13.13
C ARG A 28 -7.11 11.67 14.38
N GLY A 29 -6.50 10.49 14.22
CA GLY A 29 -6.10 9.65 15.34
C GLY A 29 -5.04 10.30 16.23
N ILE A 30 -4.09 11.04 15.66
CA ILE A 30 -3.08 11.80 16.40
C ILE A 30 -3.75 12.91 17.22
N LEU A 31 -4.66 13.68 16.61
CA LEU A 31 -5.41 14.74 17.32
C LEU A 31 -6.23 14.15 18.47
N ALA A 32 -7.01 13.09 18.23
CA ALA A 32 -7.80 12.44 19.26
C ALA A 32 -6.92 11.84 20.38
N CYS A 33 -5.76 11.31 20.03
CA CYS A 33 -4.79 10.82 21.00
C CYS A 33 -4.22 11.96 21.87
N SER A 34 -3.97 13.15 21.29
CA SER A 34 -3.48 14.31 22.05
C SER A 34 -4.50 14.82 23.07
N GLU A 35 -5.81 14.65 22.80
CA GLU A 35 -6.90 15.11 23.66
C GLU A 35 -7.29 14.06 24.71
N SER A 36 -7.26 12.78 24.37
CA SER A 36 -7.87 11.72 25.17
C SER A 36 -6.94 10.53 25.42
N GLY A 37 -5.72 10.53 24.91
CA GLY A 37 -4.73 9.47 25.13
C GLY A 37 -4.26 9.40 26.58
N GLU A 38 -3.79 8.24 27.00
CA GLU A 38 -3.17 8.07 28.33
C GLU A 38 -1.68 8.42 28.25
N PRO A 39 -1.16 9.25 29.17
CA PRO A 39 0.27 9.57 29.21
C PRO A 39 1.14 8.31 29.31
N GLY A 40 2.17 8.24 28.47
CA GLY A 40 3.10 7.11 28.45
C GLY A 40 2.60 5.86 27.73
N LYS A 41 1.37 5.85 27.17
CA LYS A 41 0.82 4.71 26.43
C LYS A 41 0.94 4.91 24.91
N GLY A 42 1.40 3.88 24.21
CA GLY A 42 1.45 3.86 22.74
C GLY A 42 0.16 3.33 22.12
N TYR A 43 -0.28 3.94 21.03
CA TYR A 43 -1.47 3.51 20.27
C TYR A 43 -1.10 3.26 18.81
N ILE A 44 -1.53 2.11 18.27
CA ILE A 44 -1.35 1.78 16.87
C ILE A 44 -2.55 2.32 16.07
N LEU A 45 -2.27 3.17 15.09
CA LEU A 45 -3.26 3.70 14.15
C LEU A 45 -3.17 2.93 12.83
N SER A 46 -3.57 1.65 12.85
CA SER A 46 -3.61 0.80 11.67
C SER A 46 -4.88 1.02 10.86
N GLY A 47 -4.86 0.56 9.60
CA GLY A 47 -6.01 0.62 8.71
C GLY A 47 -6.54 -0.77 8.38
N HIS A 48 -6.44 -1.14 7.09
CA HIS A 48 -6.95 -2.41 6.60
C HIS A 48 -5.83 -3.24 5.97
N TYR A 49 -5.68 -4.48 6.41
CA TYR A 49 -4.81 -5.42 5.72
C TYR A 49 -5.39 -5.74 4.34
N VAL A 50 -4.63 -5.47 3.30
CA VAL A 50 -5.03 -5.80 1.93
C VAL A 50 -3.87 -6.41 1.15
N THR A 51 -4.18 -7.43 0.36
CA THR A 51 -3.20 -8.03 -0.55
C THR A 51 -2.92 -7.08 -1.72
N ILE A 52 -1.68 -7.10 -2.21
CA ILE A 52 -1.29 -6.34 -3.41
C ILE A 52 -2.24 -6.60 -4.57
N ARG A 53 -2.62 -7.86 -4.78
CA ARG A 53 -3.59 -8.23 -5.82
C ARG A 53 -4.92 -7.51 -5.66
N LYS A 54 -5.50 -7.52 -4.46
CA LYS A 54 -6.80 -6.88 -4.17
C LYS A 54 -6.70 -5.36 -4.34
N MET A 55 -5.62 -4.75 -3.84
CA MET A 55 -5.36 -3.32 -4.00
C MET A 55 -5.30 -2.93 -5.49
N LEU A 56 -4.53 -3.64 -6.31
CA LEU A 56 -4.42 -3.37 -7.74
C LEU A 56 -5.75 -3.62 -8.48
N GLN A 57 -6.56 -4.59 -8.05
CA GLN A 57 -7.91 -4.79 -8.59
C GLN A 57 -8.83 -3.59 -8.30
N LEU A 58 -8.80 -3.05 -7.08
CA LEU A 58 -9.60 -1.89 -6.71
C LEU A 58 -9.16 -0.64 -7.47
N VAL A 59 -7.85 -0.37 -7.54
CA VAL A 59 -7.28 0.73 -8.34
C VAL A 59 -7.66 0.58 -9.82
N GLY A 60 -7.52 -0.63 -10.37
CA GLY A 60 -7.88 -0.91 -11.77
C GLY A 60 -9.36 -0.71 -12.05
N LYS A 61 -10.23 -1.09 -11.12
CA LYS A 61 -11.69 -0.85 -11.23
C LYS A 61 -12.00 0.63 -11.27
N THR A 62 -11.41 1.42 -10.36
CA THR A 62 -11.59 2.88 -10.30
C THR A 62 -11.07 3.57 -11.56
N ALA A 63 -9.91 3.16 -12.06
CA ALA A 63 -9.30 3.71 -13.28
C ALA A 63 -9.86 3.12 -14.59
N LYS A 64 -10.83 2.20 -14.53
CA LYS A 64 -11.41 1.47 -15.68
C LYS A 64 -10.34 0.74 -16.52
N LEU A 65 -9.27 0.26 -15.89
CA LEU A 65 -8.19 -0.45 -16.56
C LEU A 65 -8.52 -1.94 -16.72
N LYS A 66 -8.31 -2.48 -17.91
CA LYS A 66 -8.41 -3.92 -18.19
C LYS A 66 -7.12 -4.69 -17.89
N TYR A 67 -6.03 -3.98 -17.61
CA TYR A 67 -4.71 -4.54 -17.37
C TYR A 67 -4.62 -5.23 -16.00
N ARG A 68 -4.06 -6.44 -15.98
CA ARG A 68 -3.86 -7.23 -14.77
C ARG A 68 -2.43 -7.76 -14.71
N PRO A 69 -1.61 -7.33 -13.75
CA PRO A 69 -0.26 -7.86 -13.58
C PRO A 69 -0.29 -9.32 -13.14
N ILE A 70 0.72 -10.08 -13.56
CA ILE A 70 0.92 -11.46 -13.12
C ILE A 70 1.38 -11.45 -11.67
N CYS A 71 0.67 -12.17 -10.78
CA CYS A 71 1.03 -12.26 -9.37
C CYS A 71 1.91 -13.50 -9.13
N LEU A 72 3.19 -13.29 -8.87
CA LEU A 72 4.14 -14.34 -8.55
C LEU A 72 3.91 -14.88 -7.13
N PRO A 73 4.02 -16.20 -6.92
CA PRO A 73 4.11 -16.80 -5.61
C PRO A 73 5.34 -16.28 -4.84
N LEU A 74 5.20 -16.17 -3.51
CA LEU A 74 6.25 -15.58 -2.66
C LEU A 74 7.59 -16.33 -2.74
N GLY A 75 7.56 -17.67 -2.86
CA GLY A 75 8.77 -18.50 -3.00
C GLY A 75 9.56 -18.17 -4.28
N LEU A 76 8.87 -18.07 -5.41
CA LEU A 76 9.51 -17.68 -6.68
C LEU A 76 10.02 -16.24 -6.64
N ALA A 77 9.29 -15.34 -5.99
CA ALA A 77 9.72 -13.96 -5.82
C ALA A 77 11.00 -13.86 -4.96
N LYS A 78 11.13 -14.66 -3.89
CA LYS A 78 12.35 -14.72 -3.08
C LYS A 78 13.57 -15.18 -3.87
N LEU A 79 13.42 -16.18 -4.73
CA LEU A 79 14.50 -16.66 -5.60
C LEU A 79 14.90 -15.62 -6.67
N ALA A 80 13.92 -14.94 -7.26
CA ALA A 80 14.16 -13.99 -8.34
C ALA A 80 14.63 -12.60 -7.84
N ALA A 81 14.32 -12.24 -6.60
CA ALA A 81 14.58 -10.91 -6.06
C ALA A 81 16.07 -10.46 -6.15
N PRO A 82 17.08 -11.27 -5.77
CA PRO A 82 18.48 -10.86 -5.86
C PRO A 82 18.94 -10.59 -7.30
N TYR A 83 18.48 -11.41 -8.24
CA TYR A 83 18.80 -11.22 -9.66
C TYR A 83 18.14 -9.94 -10.20
N TYR A 84 16.86 -9.72 -9.87
CA TYR A 84 16.15 -8.54 -10.30
C TYR A 84 16.76 -7.25 -9.71
N GLU A 85 17.15 -7.26 -8.45
CA GLU A 85 17.80 -6.14 -7.78
C GLU A 85 19.11 -5.74 -8.47
N ARG A 86 20.01 -6.73 -8.72
CA ARG A 86 21.29 -6.51 -9.41
C ARG A 86 21.09 -5.92 -10.81
N ARG A 87 20.11 -6.45 -11.55
CA ARG A 87 19.81 -5.99 -12.90
C ARG A 87 19.21 -4.58 -12.89
N SER A 88 18.23 -4.31 -12.02
CA SER A 88 17.57 -3.00 -11.91
C SER A 88 18.54 -1.91 -11.46
N THR A 89 19.45 -2.20 -10.53
CA THR A 89 20.49 -1.28 -10.10
C THR A 89 21.42 -0.94 -11.25
N LYS A 90 21.87 -1.94 -12.04
CA LYS A 90 22.72 -1.73 -13.21
C LYS A 90 22.03 -0.90 -14.30
N GLU A 91 20.74 -1.11 -14.51
CA GLU A 91 19.94 -0.43 -15.54
C GLU A 91 19.30 0.89 -15.02
N ARG A 92 19.56 1.30 -13.78
CA ARG A 92 18.96 2.48 -13.09
C ARG A 92 17.43 2.48 -13.17
N LYS A 93 16.82 1.30 -13.15
CA LYS A 93 15.36 1.13 -13.17
C LYS A 93 14.77 1.16 -11.76
N PRO A 94 13.49 1.53 -11.59
CA PRO A 94 12.84 1.48 -10.28
C PRO A 94 12.90 0.09 -9.65
N LEU A 95 13.37 0.01 -8.40
CA LEU A 95 13.45 -1.22 -7.61
C LEU A 95 12.07 -1.57 -7.03
N PHE A 96 11.28 -2.36 -7.75
CA PHE A 96 9.97 -2.83 -7.27
C PHE A 96 10.06 -4.08 -6.40
N PHE A 97 11.11 -4.90 -6.62
CA PHE A 97 11.31 -6.17 -5.95
C PHE A 97 12.74 -6.25 -5.43
N THR A 98 12.90 -6.01 -4.14
CA THR A 98 14.14 -6.27 -3.43
C THR A 98 13.95 -7.47 -2.49
N PRO A 99 15.00 -8.20 -2.09
CA PRO A 99 14.90 -9.24 -1.07
C PRO A 99 14.21 -8.74 0.20
N TYR A 100 14.50 -7.50 0.59
CA TYR A 100 13.86 -6.85 1.73
C TYR A 100 12.35 -6.66 1.54
N SER A 101 11.92 -6.09 0.41
CA SER A 101 10.49 -5.86 0.13
C SER A 101 9.70 -7.17 0.07
N VAL A 102 10.30 -8.23 -0.48
CA VAL A 102 9.70 -9.58 -0.52
C VAL A 102 9.63 -10.19 0.88
N SER A 103 10.64 -9.96 1.74
CA SER A 103 10.63 -10.41 3.14
C SER A 103 9.54 -9.71 3.95
N VAL A 104 9.37 -8.40 3.77
CA VAL A 104 8.30 -7.62 4.42
C VAL A 104 6.92 -8.10 3.97
N LEU A 105 6.72 -8.41 2.69
CA LEU A 105 5.47 -9.02 2.19
C LEU A 105 5.19 -10.41 2.79
N ALA A 106 6.23 -11.12 3.22
CA ALA A 106 6.13 -12.42 3.87
C ALA A 106 5.86 -12.34 5.36
N SER A 107 6.10 -11.18 5.98
CA SER A 107 5.91 -10.96 7.41
C SER A 107 4.42 -10.78 7.75
N ASN A 108 4.12 -10.86 9.06
CA ASN A 108 2.77 -10.56 9.53
C ASN A 108 2.53 -9.04 9.44
N GLY A 109 1.83 -8.60 8.42
CA GLY A 109 1.45 -7.20 8.21
C GLY A 109 0.05 -6.86 8.74
N ARG A 110 -0.47 -7.62 9.72
CA ARG A 110 -1.77 -7.35 10.36
C ARG A 110 -1.53 -6.70 11.71
N PHE A 111 -2.01 -5.49 11.85
CA PHE A 111 -1.93 -4.72 13.09
C PHE A 111 -3.32 -4.47 13.65
N SER A 112 -3.44 -4.43 14.98
CA SER A 112 -4.70 -4.11 15.65
C SER A 112 -4.68 -2.66 16.13
N HIS A 113 -5.74 -1.94 15.86
CA HIS A 113 -6.01 -0.59 16.38
C HIS A 113 -7.03 -0.60 17.54
N THR A 114 -7.31 -1.76 18.12
CA THR A 114 -8.34 -1.92 19.17
C THR A 114 -8.13 -0.94 20.31
N ALA A 115 -6.90 -0.81 20.84
CA ALA A 115 -6.60 0.12 21.91
C ALA A 115 -6.91 1.59 21.57
N ALA A 116 -6.67 2.00 20.31
CA ALA A 116 -7.02 3.34 19.84
C ALA A 116 -8.54 3.50 19.68
N SER A 117 -9.22 2.46 19.18
CA SER A 117 -10.68 2.47 19.02
C SER A 117 -11.41 2.55 20.37
N GLU A 118 -10.97 1.77 21.36
CA GLU A 118 -11.55 1.77 22.69
C GLU A 118 -11.29 3.08 23.45
N ARG A 119 -10.11 3.67 23.27
CA ARG A 119 -9.70 4.85 24.04
C ARG A 119 -10.28 6.16 23.50
N PHE A 120 -10.22 6.37 22.18
CA PHE A 120 -10.64 7.63 21.53
C PHE A 120 -11.43 7.40 20.22
N ALA A 121 -12.16 6.30 20.13
CA ALA A 121 -13.06 5.97 19.03
C ALA A 121 -12.40 6.05 17.64
N TYR A 122 -11.10 5.68 17.54
CA TYR A 122 -10.41 5.62 16.26
C TYR A 122 -11.07 4.62 15.33
N GLN A 123 -11.44 5.08 14.13
CA GLN A 123 -12.06 4.25 13.10
C GLN A 123 -11.51 4.64 11.73
N PRO A 124 -10.70 3.77 11.09
CA PRO A 124 -10.20 4.02 9.75
C PRO A 124 -11.34 3.94 8.73
N ARG A 125 -11.31 4.82 7.72
CA ARG A 125 -12.29 4.82 6.64
C ARG A 125 -12.19 3.57 5.77
N PRO A 126 -13.24 3.21 5.01
CA PRO A 126 -13.19 2.09 4.08
C PRO A 126 -12.03 2.22 3.08
N LEU A 127 -11.30 1.12 2.88
CA LEU A 127 -10.14 1.09 1.96
C LEU A 127 -10.50 1.53 0.53
N GLU A 128 -11.70 1.19 0.08
CA GLU A 128 -12.21 1.55 -1.24
C GLU A 128 -12.26 3.07 -1.45
N GLU A 129 -12.61 3.82 -0.42
CA GLU A 129 -12.63 5.28 -0.44
C GLU A 129 -11.21 5.84 -0.60
N THR A 130 -10.28 5.40 0.25
CA THR A 130 -8.87 5.79 0.17
C THR A 130 -8.26 5.50 -1.21
N LEU A 131 -8.49 4.30 -1.74
CA LEU A 131 -7.94 3.91 -3.05
C LEU A 131 -8.60 4.67 -4.20
N ARG A 132 -9.88 5.00 -4.11
CA ARG A 132 -10.57 5.83 -5.10
C ARG A 132 -9.99 7.23 -5.13
N ASP A 133 -9.85 7.88 -3.97
CA ASP A 133 -9.33 9.24 -3.86
C ASP A 133 -7.87 9.31 -4.34
N MET A 134 -7.03 8.36 -3.91
CA MET A 134 -5.65 8.23 -4.39
C MET A 134 -5.58 8.05 -5.90
N THR A 135 -6.45 7.21 -6.47
CA THR A 135 -6.47 6.95 -7.91
C THR A 135 -6.89 8.19 -8.68
N ALA A 136 -7.93 8.90 -8.22
CA ALA A 136 -8.39 10.14 -8.84
C ALA A 136 -7.28 11.22 -8.84
N TRP A 137 -6.58 11.38 -7.71
CA TRP A 137 -5.47 12.31 -7.59
C TRP A 137 -4.30 11.96 -8.55
N LEU A 138 -3.90 10.68 -8.61
CA LEU A 138 -2.84 10.22 -9.51
C LEU A 138 -3.19 10.40 -10.99
N LEU A 139 -4.45 10.24 -11.36
CA LEU A 139 -4.92 10.47 -12.74
C LEU A 139 -4.98 11.96 -13.06
N GLY A 140 -5.35 12.83 -12.11
CA GLY A 140 -5.30 14.28 -12.23
C GLY A 140 -3.87 14.79 -12.46
N GLN A 141 -2.90 14.29 -11.70
CA GLN A 141 -1.48 14.67 -11.88
C GLN A 141 -0.92 14.26 -13.24
N ARG A 142 -1.29 13.09 -13.79
CA ARG A 142 -0.83 12.69 -15.12
C ARG A 142 -1.25 13.65 -16.22
N ARG A 143 -2.44 14.26 -16.13
CA ARG A 143 -2.89 15.27 -17.09
C ARG A 143 -2.07 16.55 -17.03
N THR A 144 -1.53 16.89 -15.87
CA THR A 144 -0.71 18.08 -15.67
C THR A 144 0.73 17.88 -16.16
N ASP A 145 1.25 16.65 -16.05
CA ASP A 145 2.60 16.29 -16.51
C ASP A 145 2.70 16.11 -18.05
N GLU A 146 1.56 16.05 -18.76
CA GLU A 146 1.46 15.85 -20.24
C GLU A 146 1.17 17.17 -21.00
N VAL A 147 1.05 18.31 -20.31
CA VAL A 147 0.88 19.68 -20.87
C VAL A 147 2.18 20.46 -20.71
#